data_1dfc196039dbd15ce7ce03ef9867ce6e
#
_entry.id   1dfc196039dbd15ce7ce03ef9867ce6e
#
_cell.length_a   1.000
_cell.length_b   1.000
_cell.length_c   1.000
_cell.angle_alpha   90.00
_cell.angle_beta   90.00
_cell.angle_gamma   90.00
#
_symmetry.space_group_name_H-M   'P 1'
#
loop_
_entity.id
_entity.type
_entity.pdbx_description
1 polymer ?
#
loop_
_entity_poly.entity_id
_entity_poly.type
_entity_poly.pdbx_seq_one_letter_code
_entity_poly.pdbx_strand_id
1 'polypeptide(L)'
;LTVKTVATTGSLKDAAGNAMTSFDIGTNLAAQSGKTIVVETTRPTVLNITSTKNNGTYGVGEDINVRVTFSEAVTLSGAGAKISVPLETGDNDATVEINSVSNSATADGIYTVLEGHTTDGSDLTAKSKPTLVGTLKDHPAGNEIVDAGLDIPGGQNLADTKNIKIDAVYPTITNVTSTTADGTYKIGDDINLTLSFSEELTLANGTLDVTLNHGNTDNAKQSINAFTDKSSITGTYTVAVNDTSNNLDHTSIALGGSGTLKDGGGNQPQSWAPTNQTLGQNKNIKIDGNRPKVLKIRSSKPAGFYKVGDVIPIQIYFTEAVSTTAANILKATLETGSTNTDAVVTFGAIDNSGIATQDYTVRTNDLNPALTVNSIAVSGGQRVNDQAGNEMTDKSIPTGKNLADEIVDIYVDGVLPVDDGTAITMTTKGGNVVADKYN
;
A
#
# COMPACT_ATOMS: atom_id res chain seq x y z
N LEU A 1 17.13 -65.98 33.30
CA LEU A 1 16.32 -67.18 33.09
C LEU A 1 16.76 -68.25 34.07
N THR A 2 15.82 -68.81 34.80
CA THR A 2 16.04 -69.91 35.70
C THR A 2 15.20 -71.13 35.30
N VAL A 3 15.76 -72.27 35.34
CA VAL A 3 14.98 -73.51 35.18
C VAL A 3 14.27 -73.81 36.51
N LYS A 4 12.94 -73.85 36.49
CA LYS A 4 12.15 -74.10 37.70
C LYS A 4 12.19 -75.56 38.16
N THR A 5 12.05 -76.43 37.23
CA THR A 5 12.05 -77.88 37.51
C THR A 5 12.55 -78.68 36.33
N VAL A 6 13.22 -79.83 36.60
CA VAL A 6 13.43 -80.86 35.60
C VAL A 6 12.63 -82.06 36.07
N ALA A 7 11.78 -82.55 35.15
CA ALA A 7 10.96 -83.74 35.44
C ALA A 7 11.05 -84.71 34.25
N THR A 8 10.85 -85.99 34.48
CA THR A 8 10.72 -86.98 33.42
C THR A 8 9.35 -87.68 33.51
N THR A 9 8.82 -88.11 32.41
CA THR A 9 7.58 -88.89 32.29
C THR A 9 7.89 -90.43 32.42
N GLY A 10 9.15 -90.80 32.67
CA GLY A 10 9.62 -92.19 32.81
C GLY A 10 10.86 -92.25 33.69
N SER A 11 11.45 -93.37 33.92
CA SER A 11 12.68 -93.55 34.68
C SER A 11 13.89 -93.36 33.74
N LEU A 12 14.77 -92.39 34.06
CA LEU A 12 16.12 -92.28 33.50
C LEU A 12 17.04 -93.25 34.28
N LYS A 13 17.70 -94.17 33.49
CA LYS A 13 18.61 -95.13 34.02
C LYS A 13 19.97 -95.09 33.38
N ASP A 14 21.04 -95.40 34.11
CA ASP A 14 22.35 -95.57 33.53
C ASP A 14 22.44 -96.94 32.75
N ALA A 15 23.58 -97.21 32.10
CA ALA A 15 23.80 -98.43 31.36
C ALA A 15 23.77 -99.72 32.21
N ALA A 16 23.91 -99.68 33.54
CA ALA A 16 23.80 -100.74 34.47
C ALA A 16 22.37 -100.94 35.04
N GLY A 17 21.41 -100.07 34.62
CA GLY A 17 20.00 -100.17 35.01
C GLY A 17 19.64 -99.38 36.25
N ASN A 18 20.55 -98.63 36.88
CA ASN A 18 20.30 -97.84 38.09
C ASN A 18 19.45 -96.63 37.74
N ALA A 19 18.34 -96.38 38.44
CA ALA A 19 17.48 -95.24 38.21
C ALA A 19 18.08 -93.95 38.75
N MET A 20 18.01 -92.89 38.05
CA MET A 20 18.31 -91.54 38.52
C MET A 20 17.28 -91.14 39.58
N THR A 21 17.69 -90.85 40.75
CA THR A 21 16.83 -90.56 41.91
C THR A 21 16.75 -89.08 42.25
N SER A 22 17.64 -88.24 41.67
CA SER A 22 17.64 -86.84 41.89
C SER A 22 17.72 -86.09 40.53
N PHE A 23 16.89 -85.11 40.39
CA PHE A 23 16.87 -84.18 39.26
C PHE A 23 17.33 -82.75 39.69
N ASP A 24 18.18 -82.72 40.75
CA ASP A 24 18.68 -81.48 41.26
C ASP A 24 19.67 -80.82 40.25
N ILE A 25 19.40 -79.58 39.89
CA ILE A 25 20.27 -78.82 39.03
C ILE A 25 21.25 -78.08 39.90
N GLY A 26 22.47 -78.60 40.09
CA GLY A 26 23.47 -78.03 40.96
C GLY A 26 23.84 -76.57 40.69
N THR A 27 23.64 -76.10 39.49
CA THR A 27 23.77 -74.67 39.15
C THR A 27 22.74 -74.30 38.09
N ASN A 28 21.95 -73.26 38.39
CA ASN A 28 20.95 -72.69 37.54
C ASN A 28 21.60 -71.90 36.39
N LEU A 29 20.97 -71.80 35.22
CA LEU A 29 21.44 -70.97 34.06
C LEU A 29 21.81 -69.61 34.53
N ALA A 30 21.06 -69.03 35.45
CA ALA A 30 21.30 -67.65 35.96
C ALA A 30 22.50 -67.62 36.96
N ALA A 31 22.95 -68.73 37.50
CA ALA A 31 24.07 -68.82 38.48
C ALA A 31 25.42 -69.06 37.81
N GLN A 32 25.48 -69.25 36.46
CA GLN A 32 26.75 -69.43 35.78
C GLN A 32 27.43 -68.06 35.63
N SER A 33 28.62 -67.92 36.18
CA SER A 33 29.40 -66.68 36.15
C SER A 33 29.63 -66.21 34.72
N GLY A 34 29.28 -64.98 34.46
CA GLY A 34 29.45 -64.27 33.14
C GLY A 34 28.43 -64.61 32.05
N LYS A 35 27.31 -65.30 32.40
CA LYS A 35 26.21 -65.62 31.44
C LYS A 35 24.89 -65.08 31.95
N THR A 36 24.45 -63.89 31.40
CA THR A 36 23.11 -63.35 31.64
C THR A 36 22.22 -63.68 30.43
N ILE A 37 21.17 -64.48 30.65
CA ILE A 37 20.14 -64.69 29.61
C ILE A 37 18.94 -63.88 30.03
N VAL A 38 18.69 -62.85 29.25
CA VAL A 38 17.50 -61.98 29.34
C VAL A 38 16.53 -62.46 28.28
N VAL A 39 15.28 -62.73 28.65
CA VAL A 39 14.18 -62.97 27.68
C VAL A 39 13.34 -61.76 27.70
N GLU A 40 13.33 -61.08 26.57
CA GLU A 40 12.49 -59.93 26.30
C GLU A 40 11.60 -60.29 25.10
N THR A 41 10.29 -60.04 25.22
CA THR A 41 9.25 -60.40 24.25
C THR A 41 8.30 -59.25 23.99
N THR A 42 8.57 -58.07 24.57
CA THR A 42 7.80 -56.87 24.38
C THR A 42 8.15 -56.29 23.02
N ARG A 43 7.16 -55.93 22.22
CA ARG A 43 7.37 -55.29 20.95
C ARG A 43 7.42 -53.76 21.12
N PRO A 44 8.25 -53.06 20.39
CA PRO A 44 8.26 -51.59 20.40
C PRO A 44 6.91 -51.02 19.97
N THR A 45 6.51 -49.90 20.54
CA THR A 45 5.31 -49.14 20.19
C THR A 45 5.63 -47.66 20.11
N VAL A 46 4.85 -46.89 19.34
CA VAL A 46 4.89 -45.43 19.35
C VAL A 46 4.28 -44.93 20.66
N LEU A 47 4.99 -44.05 21.37
CA LEU A 47 4.50 -43.37 22.56
C LEU A 47 3.90 -42.02 22.26
N ASN A 48 4.54 -41.23 21.39
CA ASN A 48 4.03 -39.92 20.93
C ASN A 48 4.67 -39.48 19.61
N ILE A 49 4.03 -38.49 18.97
CA ILE A 49 4.64 -37.67 17.94
C ILE A 49 4.72 -36.26 18.50
N THR A 50 5.90 -35.64 18.39
CA THR A 50 6.16 -34.30 18.92
C THR A 50 7.17 -33.55 18.06
N SER A 51 7.61 -32.37 18.50
CA SER A 51 8.64 -31.57 17.85
C SER A 51 9.57 -30.92 18.86
N THR A 52 10.83 -30.73 18.50
CA THR A 52 11.76 -29.91 19.26
C THR A 52 11.67 -28.42 18.89
N LYS A 53 10.93 -28.06 17.81
CA LYS A 53 10.68 -26.70 17.44
C LYS A 53 9.87 -25.97 18.52
N ASN A 54 10.08 -24.68 18.70
CA ASN A 54 9.29 -23.86 19.61
C ASN A 54 7.83 -23.76 19.13
N ASN A 55 6.92 -23.46 20.05
CA ASN A 55 5.55 -23.10 19.68
C ASN A 55 5.55 -21.78 18.90
N GLY A 56 4.68 -21.67 17.90
CA GLY A 56 4.57 -20.48 17.04
C GLY A 56 3.93 -20.79 15.70
N THR A 57 3.75 -19.76 14.88
CA THR A 57 3.31 -19.87 13.49
C THR A 57 4.52 -19.83 12.57
N TYR A 58 4.55 -20.70 11.56
CA TYR A 58 5.68 -20.90 10.66
C TYR A 58 5.25 -20.76 9.22
N GLY A 59 5.96 -19.91 8.46
CA GLY A 59 5.71 -19.62 7.05
C GLY A 59 6.58 -20.43 6.08
N VAL A 60 6.54 -20.02 4.83
CA VAL A 60 7.25 -20.69 3.73
C VAL A 60 8.75 -20.80 3.98
N GLY A 61 9.30 -22.00 3.79
CA GLY A 61 10.73 -22.29 3.90
C GLY A 61 11.22 -22.58 5.31
N GLU A 62 10.35 -22.50 6.33
CA GLU A 62 10.71 -22.85 7.70
C GLU A 62 10.76 -24.35 7.90
N ASP A 63 11.76 -24.82 8.65
CA ASP A 63 11.93 -26.23 8.98
C ASP A 63 11.33 -26.56 10.35
N ILE A 64 10.53 -27.63 10.39
CA ILE A 64 9.92 -28.17 11.60
C ILE A 64 10.42 -29.61 11.79
N ASN A 65 11.12 -29.85 12.86
CA ASN A 65 11.50 -31.20 13.27
C ASN A 65 10.27 -31.96 13.74
N VAL A 66 10.01 -33.13 13.17
CA VAL A 66 8.96 -34.07 13.59
C VAL A 66 9.64 -35.29 14.22
N ARG A 67 9.35 -35.56 15.50
CA ARG A 67 9.95 -36.63 16.29
C ARG A 67 8.91 -37.69 16.64
N VAL A 68 9.21 -38.91 16.29
CA VAL A 68 8.48 -40.09 16.77
C VAL A 68 9.25 -40.69 17.99
N THR A 69 8.57 -40.88 19.11
CA THR A 69 9.14 -41.48 20.30
C THR A 69 8.58 -42.90 20.47
N PHE A 70 9.46 -43.86 20.71
CA PHE A 70 9.13 -45.28 20.91
C PHE A 70 9.24 -45.68 22.37
N SER A 71 8.59 -46.80 22.74
CA SER A 71 8.63 -47.38 24.08
C SER A 71 10.04 -47.85 24.46
N GLU A 72 10.90 -48.11 23.47
CA GLU A 72 12.25 -48.62 23.66
C GLU A 72 13.14 -48.21 22.45
N ALA A 73 14.45 -48.50 22.55
CA ALA A 73 15.37 -48.19 21.46
C ALA A 73 15.13 -49.14 20.28
N VAL A 74 15.02 -48.54 19.09
CA VAL A 74 14.72 -49.25 17.84
C VAL A 74 15.80 -49.02 16.77
N THR A 75 15.88 -49.95 15.82
CA THR A 75 16.74 -49.86 14.65
C THR A 75 15.90 -50.11 13.39
N LEU A 76 15.96 -49.20 12.44
CA LEU A 76 15.32 -49.28 11.13
C LEU A 76 16.29 -49.95 10.13
N SER A 77 15.80 -50.94 9.38
CA SER A 77 16.62 -51.69 8.42
C SER A 77 15.82 -52.14 7.20
N GLY A 78 16.51 -52.38 6.11
CA GLY A 78 15.94 -52.82 4.83
C GLY A 78 16.32 -51.89 3.68
N ALA A 79 16.19 -52.35 2.45
CA ALA A 79 16.41 -51.52 1.25
C ALA A 79 15.28 -50.46 1.12
N GLY A 80 15.65 -49.18 1.13
CA GLY A 80 14.69 -48.07 1.07
C GLY A 80 13.83 -47.95 2.35
N ALA A 81 14.35 -48.46 3.50
CA ALA A 81 13.62 -48.42 4.79
C ALA A 81 13.36 -46.98 5.22
N LYS A 82 12.12 -46.71 5.61
CA LYS A 82 11.70 -45.40 6.12
C LYS A 82 10.44 -45.48 6.97
N ILE A 83 10.31 -44.55 7.88
CA ILE A 83 9.09 -44.24 8.60
C ILE A 83 8.51 -42.98 7.96
N SER A 84 7.27 -43.03 7.48
CA SER A 84 6.59 -41.90 6.91
C SER A 84 5.48 -41.42 7.83
N VAL A 85 5.54 -40.12 8.20
CA VAL A 85 4.56 -39.45 9.07
C VAL A 85 3.78 -38.49 8.25
N PRO A 86 2.52 -38.79 7.88
CA PRO A 86 1.67 -37.82 7.15
C PRO A 86 1.21 -36.72 8.12
N LEU A 87 1.30 -35.45 7.66
CA LEU A 87 0.89 -34.26 8.41
C LEU A 87 -0.35 -33.65 7.77
N GLU A 88 -1.23 -33.10 8.58
CA GLU A 88 -2.36 -32.30 8.12
C GLU A 88 -1.86 -30.86 7.85
N THR A 89 -1.77 -30.47 6.58
CA THR A 89 -1.24 -29.18 6.12
C THR A 89 -2.16 -28.51 5.09
N GLY A 90 -3.45 -28.79 5.16
CA GLY A 90 -4.49 -28.20 4.32
C GLY A 90 -4.80 -29.06 3.09
N ASP A 91 -5.11 -28.44 1.95
CA ASP A 91 -5.50 -29.15 0.72
C ASP A 91 -4.40 -30.08 0.18
N ASN A 92 -3.14 -29.76 0.46
CA ASN A 92 -1.97 -30.54 0.08
C ASN A 92 -1.22 -30.99 1.34
N ASP A 93 -1.44 -32.24 1.73
CA ASP A 93 -0.81 -32.79 2.91
C ASP A 93 0.68 -33.08 2.72
N ALA A 94 1.46 -32.73 3.72
CA ALA A 94 2.88 -33.06 3.78
C ALA A 94 3.10 -34.45 4.36
N THR A 95 4.22 -35.08 3.97
CA THR A 95 4.68 -36.33 4.58
C THR A 95 6.14 -36.19 4.98
N VAL A 96 6.43 -36.44 6.23
CA VAL A 96 7.81 -36.45 6.76
C VAL A 96 8.38 -37.85 6.63
N GLU A 97 9.51 -38.01 5.97
CA GLU A 97 10.21 -39.23 5.82
C GLU A 97 11.42 -39.31 6.78
N ILE A 98 11.46 -40.33 7.62
CA ILE A 98 12.56 -40.64 8.54
C ILE A 98 13.31 -41.85 7.98
N ASN A 99 14.46 -41.63 7.39
CA ASN A 99 15.20 -42.63 6.63
C ASN A 99 16.22 -43.40 7.43
N SER A 100 16.42 -43.06 8.71
CA SER A 100 17.35 -43.78 9.58
C SER A 100 16.99 -43.63 11.06
N VAL A 101 17.06 -44.71 11.78
CA VAL A 101 17.13 -44.75 13.23
C VAL A 101 17.98 -45.96 13.62
N SER A 102 18.89 -45.79 14.56
CA SER A 102 19.80 -46.86 15.00
C SER A 102 19.97 -46.83 16.51
N ASN A 103 19.49 -47.88 17.15
CA ASN A 103 19.54 -48.05 18.60
C ASN A 103 19.09 -46.79 19.39
N SER A 104 17.95 -46.22 18.99
CA SER A 104 17.41 -45.00 19.58
C SER A 104 15.93 -45.13 19.86
N ALA A 105 15.50 -44.62 21.00
CA ALA A 105 14.07 -44.51 21.34
C ALA A 105 13.37 -43.32 20.65
N THR A 106 14.09 -42.53 19.86
CA THR A 106 13.53 -41.43 19.08
C THR A 106 14.01 -41.47 17.64
N ALA A 107 13.12 -41.09 16.71
CA ALA A 107 13.40 -40.95 15.30
C ALA A 107 12.92 -39.57 14.82
N ASP A 108 13.81 -38.82 14.17
CA ASP A 108 13.59 -37.43 13.74
C ASP A 108 13.54 -37.32 12.23
N GLY A 109 12.60 -36.56 11.72
CA GLY A 109 12.50 -36.10 10.35
C GLY A 109 12.29 -34.61 10.27
N ILE A 110 12.51 -34.00 9.09
CA ILE A 110 12.31 -32.60 8.86
C ILE A 110 11.11 -32.42 7.91
N TYR A 111 10.20 -31.55 8.31
CA TYR A 111 9.17 -30.97 7.47
C TYR A 111 9.57 -29.55 7.11
N THR A 112 9.83 -29.27 5.84
CA THR A 112 10.00 -27.91 5.33
C THR A 112 8.64 -27.40 4.84
N VAL A 113 8.21 -26.26 5.36
CA VAL A 113 6.93 -25.65 5.02
C VAL A 113 6.96 -25.17 3.56
N LEU A 114 6.02 -25.62 2.75
CA LEU A 114 5.89 -25.26 1.34
C LEU A 114 4.76 -24.25 1.15
N GLU A 115 4.84 -23.46 0.07
CA GLU A 115 3.80 -22.51 -0.32
C GLU A 115 2.43 -23.19 -0.44
N GLY A 116 1.40 -22.56 0.14
CA GLY A 116 0.04 -23.06 0.19
C GLY A 116 -0.25 -24.04 1.31
N HIS A 117 0.74 -24.48 2.11
CA HIS A 117 0.47 -25.24 3.31
C HIS A 117 -0.14 -24.34 4.39
N THR A 118 -1.18 -24.83 5.05
CA THR A 118 -1.86 -24.12 6.13
C THR A 118 -2.46 -25.11 7.13
N THR A 119 -2.55 -24.72 8.38
CA THR A 119 -3.35 -25.43 9.40
C THR A 119 -4.62 -24.67 9.76
N ASP A 120 -4.94 -23.59 9.02
CA ASP A 120 -6.12 -22.73 9.20
C ASP A 120 -6.30 -22.28 10.66
N GLY A 121 -5.18 -21.94 11.32
CA GLY A 121 -5.13 -21.51 12.70
C GLY A 121 -5.20 -22.62 13.72
N SER A 122 -5.36 -23.90 13.35
CA SER A 122 -5.22 -25.06 14.20
C SER A 122 -3.75 -25.44 14.42
N ASP A 123 -3.49 -26.33 15.39
CA ASP A 123 -2.14 -26.82 15.59
C ASP A 123 -1.82 -27.97 14.63
N LEU A 124 -0.57 -28.01 14.14
CA LEU A 124 -0.06 -29.03 13.22
C LEU A 124 -0.16 -30.42 13.88
N THR A 125 -0.78 -31.35 13.17
CA THR A 125 -1.03 -32.71 13.64
C THR A 125 -0.58 -33.77 12.65
N ALA A 126 -0.21 -34.95 13.11
CA ALA A 126 -0.11 -36.11 12.23
C ALA A 126 -1.54 -36.53 11.85
N LYS A 127 -1.81 -36.58 10.54
CA LYS A 127 -3.12 -36.87 9.95
C LYS A 127 -3.56 -38.32 10.20
N SER A 128 -2.60 -39.21 10.27
CA SER A 128 -2.80 -40.62 10.59
C SER A 128 -1.56 -41.19 11.27
N LYS A 129 -1.64 -42.45 11.74
CA LYS A 129 -0.48 -43.13 12.24
C LYS A 129 0.64 -43.19 11.20
N PRO A 130 1.91 -43.23 11.62
CA PRO A 130 3.04 -43.45 10.74
C PRO A 130 2.92 -44.76 9.95
N THR A 131 3.51 -44.77 8.76
CA THR A 131 3.63 -45.98 7.93
C THR A 131 5.11 -46.38 7.86
N LEU A 132 5.38 -47.68 7.67
CA LEU A 132 6.73 -48.25 7.68
C LEU A 132 7.03 -48.96 6.35
N VAL A 133 8.16 -48.63 5.74
CA VAL A 133 8.81 -49.44 4.71
C VAL A 133 10.06 -50.06 5.35
N GLY A 134 10.30 -51.36 5.13
CA GLY A 134 11.38 -52.08 5.77
C GLY A 134 10.96 -52.68 7.10
N THR A 135 11.92 -52.91 8.03
CA THR A 135 11.67 -53.47 9.35
C THR A 135 12.18 -52.52 10.44
N LEU A 136 11.40 -52.35 11.49
CA LEU A 136 11.78 -51.62 12.70
C LEU A 136 11.77 -52.59 13.89
N LYS A 137 12.93 -52.80 14.48
CA LYS A 137 13.13 -53.77 15.56
C LYS A 137 13.72 -53.12 16.81
N ASP A 138 13.33 -53.64 17.98
CA ASP A 138 13.97 -53.24 19.22
C ASP A 138 15.43 -53.65 19.27
N HIS A 139 16.16 -53.08 20.22
CA HIS A 139 17.55 -53.41 20.47
C HIS A 139 17.75 -53.65 21.96
N PRO A 140 18.39 -54.76 22.38
CA PRO A 140 19.07 -55.78 21.56
C PRO A 140 18.23 -56.99 21.17
N ALA A 141 16.98 -57.15 21.61
CA ALA A 141 16.22 -58.41 21.48
C ALA A 141 15.80 -58.72 20.04
N GLY A 142 15.54 -57.71 19.24
CA GLY A 142 15.17 -57.85 17.81
C GLY A 142 13.69 -58.12 17.57
N ASN A 143 12.81 -57.83 18.56
CA ASN A 143 11.36 -57.88 18.36
C ASN A 143 10.92 -56.82 17.37
N GLU A 144 10.16 -57.25 16.36
CA GLU A 144 9.70 -56.35 15.28
C GLU A 144 8.41 -55.61 15.69
N ILE A 145 8.35 -54.31 15.41
CA ILE A 145 7.11 -53.53 15.55
C ILE A 145 6.06 -54.10 14.61
N VAL A 146 4.83 -54.18 15.07
CA VAL A 146 3.67 -54.57 14.25
C VAL A 146 2.83 -53.33 13.93
N ASP A 147 1.92 -53.42 12.95
CA ASP A 147 1.09 -52.29 12.51
C ASP A 147 0.34 -51.56 13.66
N ALA A 148 -0.19 -52.34 14.63
CA ALA A 148 -0.83 -51.77 15.82
C ALA A 148 0.15 -51.02 16.75
N GLY A 149 1.46 -51.35 16.70
CA GLY A 149 2.50 -50.64 17.45
C GLY A 149 2.81 -49.23 16.85
N LEU A 150 2.37 -48.95 15.66
CA LEU A 150 2.48 -47.63 15.03
C LEU A 150 1.31 -46.69 15.38
N ASP A 151 0.27 -47.18 16.07
CA ASP A 151 -0.87 -46.34 16.47
C ASP A 151 -0.41 -45.26 17.45
N ILE A 152 -0.87 -44.02 17.23
CA ILE A 152 -0.58 -42.88 18.10
C ILE A 152 -1.54 -42.94 19.29
N PRO A 153 -1.05 -43.03 20.54
CA PRO A 153 -1.94 -43.05 21.70
C PRO A 153 -2.76 -41.73 21.78
N GLY A 154 -4.00 -41.82 22.30
CA GLY A 154 -4.84 -40.66 22.51
C GLY A 154 -4.17 -39.59 23.38
N GLY A 155 -4.21 -38.33 22.95
CA GLY A 155 -3.54 -37.21 23.61
C GLY A 155 -2.02 -37.18 23.45
N GLN A 156 -1.47 -37.92 22.46
CA GLN A 156 -0.04 -38.01 22.21
C GLN A 156 0.34 -37.64 20.74
N ASN A 157 -0.58 -37.04 19.97
CA ASN A 157 -0.28 -36.55 18.66
C ASN A 157 0.52 -35.23 18.75
N LEU A 158 1.06 -34.76 17.65
CA LEU A 158 1.86 -33.54 17.55
C LEU A 158 1.08 -32.34 18.09
N ALA A 159 -0.17 -32.13 17.67
CA ALA A 159 -1.05 -31.08 18.17
C ALA A 159 -1.38 -31.16 19.67
N ASP A 160 -1.33 -32.37 20.27
CA ASP A 160 -1.57 -32.53 21.70
C ASP A 160 -0.38 -32.07 22.53
N THR A 161 0.82 -32.09 21.95
CA THR A 161 2.09 -31.85 22.64
C THR A 161 2.75 -30.54 22.30
N LYS A 162 2.31 -29.89 21.19
CA LYS A 162 2.89 -28.64 20.60
C LYS A 162 1.82 -27.74 20.04
N ASN A 163 2.02 -26.42 20.19
CA ASN A 163 1.22 -25.39 19.54
C ASN A 163 2.02 -24.83 18.36
N ILE A 164 2.15 -25.63 17.31
CA ILE A 164 2.80 -25.26 16.06
C ILE A 164 1.72 -25.05 15.00
N LYS A 165 1.68 -23.87 14.41
CA LYS A 165 0.76 -23.53 13.32
C LYS A 165 1.52 -23.33 12.03
N ILE A 166 0.90 -23.67 10.92
CA ILE A 166 1.44 -23.46 9.60
C ILE A 166 0.60 -22.38 8.90
N ASP A 167 1.29 -21.39 8.38
CA ASP A 167 0.72 -20.34 7.57
C ASP A 167 1.72 -20.01 6.46
N ALA A 168 1.57 -20.68 5.33
CA ALA A 168 2.40 -20.51 4.15
C ALA A 168 1.60 -19.93 2.96
N VAL A 169 0.60 -19.11 3.27
CA VAL A 169 -0.17 -18.33 2.30
C VAL A 169 0.42 -16.94 2.25
N TYR A 170 0.83 -16.48 1.06
CA TYR A 170 1.36 -15.14 0.91
C TYR A 170 0.25 -14.09 1.02
N PRO A 171 0.44 -13.07 1.87
CA PRO A 171 -0.52 -11.99 1.97
C PRO A 171 -0.59 -11.17 0.68
N THR A 172 -1.75 -10.60 0.39
CA THR A 172 -1.98 -9.75 -0.78
C THR A 172 -2.61 -8.41 -0.38
N ILE A 173 -2.34 -7.37 -1.17
CA ILE A 173 -3.14 -6.14 -1.13
C ILE A 173 -4.43 -6.44 -1.89
N THR A 174 -5.56 -6.44 -1.20
CA THR A 174 -6.84 -6.79 -1.83
C THR A 174 -7.48 -5.59 -2.50
N ASN A 175 -7.36 -4.40 -1.92
CA ASN A 175 -8.07 -3.22 -2.39
C ASN A 175 -7.37 -1.92 -2.01
N VAL A 176 -7.45 -0.91 -2.87
CA VAL A 176 -7.09 0.47 -2.56
C VAL A 176 -8.31 1.35 -2.80
N THR A 177 -8.74 2.08 -1.78
CA THR A 177 -9.93 2.94 -1.83
C THR A 177 -9.75 4.20 -0.99
N SER A 178 -10.81 4.98 -0.82
CA SER A 178 -10.85 6.19 0.01
C SER A 178 -12.19 6.33 0.71
N THR A 179 -12.20 6.85 1.94
CA THR A 179 -13.41 7.31 2.62
C THR A 179 -13.79 8.73 2.20
N THR A 180 -12.88 9.47 1.53
CA THR A 180 -13.17 10.78 0.94
C THR A 180 -14.21 10.62 -0.17
N ALA A 181 -15.20 11.50 -0.21
CA ALA A 181 -16.27 11.47 -1.21
C ALA A 181 -15.73 11.69 -2.63
N ASP A 182 -16.48 11.29 -3.65
CA ASP A 182 -16.18 11.67 -5.03
C ASP A 182 -16.34 13.18 -5.21
N GLY A 183 -15.46 13.82 -5.99
CA GLY A 183 -15.46 15.26 -6.18
C GLY A 183 -14.13 15.80 -6.68
N THR A 184 -14.06 17.15 -6.79
CA THR A 184 -12.83 17.87 -7.12
C THR A 184 -12.28 18.51 -5.84
N TYR A 185 -10.99 18.31 -5.60
CA TYR A 185 -10.28 18.73 -4.39
C TYR A 185 -9.18 19.72 -4.73
N LYS A 186 -9.10 20.79 -3.94
CA LYS A 186 -8.18 21.92 -4.11
C LYS A 186 -6.98 21.83 -3.16
N ILE A 187 -6.07 22.76 -3.31
CA ILE A 187 -4.90 22.94 -2.44
C ILE A 187 -5.31 22.95 -0.96
N GLY A 188 -4.67 22.09 -0.17
CA GLY A 188 -4.86 21.95 1.27
C GLY A 188 -5.99 21.00 1.67
N ASP A 189 -6.72 20.41 0.72
CA ASP A 189 -7.71 19.39 1.04
C ASP A 189 -7.04 18.04 1.25
N ASP A 190 -7.56 17.24 2.19
CA ASP A 190 -7.06 15.93 2.55
C ASP A 190 -7.86 14.81 1.89
N ILE A 191 -7.15 13.86 1.30
CA ILE A 191 -7.68 12.64 0.71
C ILE A 191 -7.18 11.45 1.53
N ASN A 192 -8.09 10.70 2.11
CA ASN A 192 -7.76 9.46 2.80
C ASN A 192 -7.49 8.34 1.80
N LEU A 193 -6.39 7.61 1.99
CA LEU A 193 -6.03 6.43 1.21
C LEU A 193 -6.16 5.21 2.12
N THR A 194 -7.04 4.29 1.78
CA THR A 194 -7.24 3.06 2.55
C THR A 194 -6.77 1.86 1.72
N LEU A 195 -5.82 1.12 2.28
CA LEU A 195 -5.34 -0.15 1.75
C LEU A 195 -5.91 -1.29 2.60
N SER A 196 -6.46 -2.30 1.95
CA SER A 196 -6.94 -3.53 2.60
C SER A 196 -6.07 -4.71 2.19
N PHE A 197 -5.85 -5.62 3.12
CA PHE A 197 -5.04 -6.82 2.94
C PHE A 197 -5.90 -8.08 3.04
N SER A 198 -5.38 -9.21 2.54
CA SER A 198 -6.05 -10.52 2.68
C SER A 198 -6.11 -11.01 4.12
N GLU A 199 -5.20 -10.51 4.96
CA GLU A 199 -5.00 -10.91 6.35
C GLU A 199 -4.34 -9.81 7.17
N GLU A 200 -4.08 -10.05 8.45
CA GLU A 200 -3.39 -9.09 9.31
C GLU A 200 -1.89 -9.05 9.03
N LEU A 201 -1.36 -7.84 8.78
CA LEU A 201 0.04 -7.60 8.50
C LEU A 201 0.67 -6.71 9.56
N THR A 202 1.97 -6.88 9.72
CA THR A 202 2.83 -6.01 10.53
C THR A 202 3.89 -5.38 9.64
N LEU A 203 3.96 -4.03 9.63
CA LEU A 203 5.02 -3.26 8.98
C LEU A 203 6.02 -2.79 10.02
N ALA A 204 7.28 -3.18 9.87
CA ALA A 204 8.37 -2.79 10.77
C ALA A 204 9.51 -2.10 10.00
N ASN A 205 10.29 -1.26 10.70
CA ASN A 205 11.57 -0.66 10.26
C ASN A 205 11.51 0.17 8.97
N GLY A 206 10.37 0.75 8.63
CA GLY A 206 10.24 1.56 7.41
C GLY A 206 8.83 2.06 7.20
N THR A 207 8.50 2.33 5.95
CA THR A 207 7.20 2.84 5.52
C THR A 207 6.61 1.96 4.42
N LEU A 208 5.28 2.02 4.25
CA LEU A 208 4.61 1.57 3.05
C LEU A 208 4.30 2.81 2.21
N ASP A 209 4.96 2.91 1.07
CA ASP A 209 4.91 4.07 0.20
C ASP A 209 3.90 3.85 -0.94
N VAL A 210 2.93 4.74 -1.06
CA VAL A 210 1.94 4.77 -2.13
C VAL A 210 2.25 5.96 -3.02
N THR A 211 2.59 5.72 -4.28
CA THR A 211 2.84 6.78 -5.27
C THR A 211 1.56 7.06 -6.06
N LEU A 212 1.20 8.35 -6.17
CA LEU A 212 -0.04 8.82 -6.80
C LEU A 212 0.20 9.45 -8.18
N ASN A 213 -0.83 9.49 -9.03
CA ASN A 213 -0.80 10.01 -10.40
C ASN A 213 -1.20 11.49 -10.52
N HIS A 214 -0.87 12.33 -9.55
CA HIS A 214 -1.28 13.75 -9.59
C HIS A 214 -0.34 14.70 -10.35
N GLY A 215 0.58 14.15 -11.16
CA GLY A 215 1.38 14.93 -12.12
C GLY A 215 2.58 15.68 -11.53
N ASN A 216 2.64 15.86 -10.21
CA ASN A 216 3.75 16.50 -9.51
C ASN A 216 4.63 15.43 -8.87
N THR A 217 5.95 15.44 -9.13
CA THR A 217 6.88 14.44 -8.62
C THR A 217 7.34 14.70 -7.18
N ASP A 218 7.21 15.93 -6.70
CA ASP A 218 7.77 16.34 -5.41
C ASP A 218 7.03 15.72 -4.21
N ASN A 219 5.72 15.48 -4.33
CA ASN A 219 4.89 14.89 -3.29
C ASN A 219 4.05 13.70 -3.77
N ALA A 220 4.41 13.08 -4.89
CA ALA A 220 3.68 11.95 -5.46
C ALA A 220 3.60 10.75 -4.49
N LYS A 221 4.57 10.64 -3.58
CA LYS A 221 4.70 9.52 -2.66
C LYS A 221 4.11 9.83 -1.29
N GLN A 222 3.13 9.03 -0.87
CA GLN A 222 2.56 9.06 0.48
C GLN A 222 3.13 7.89 1.28
N SER A 223 3.76 8.18 2.42
CA SER A 223 4.40 7.19 3.26
C SER A 223 3.54 6.88 4.48
N ILE A 224 3.12 5.63 4.62
CA ILE A 224 2.39 5.13 5.77
C ILE A 224 3.39 4.53 6.75
N ASN A 225 3.38 5.00 7.99
CA ASN A 225 4.30 4.56 9.03
C ASN A 225 4.03 3.13 9.50
N ALA A 226 4.98 2.57 10.26
CA ALA A 226 4.89 1.25 10.85
C ALA A 226 3.57 1.01 11.61
N PHE A 227 3.06 -0.22 11.52
CA PHE A 227 1.84 -0.69 12.17
C PHE A 227 1.98 -2.17 12.54
N THR A 228 1.12 -2.65 13.43
CA THR A 228 1.13 -4.03 13.91
C THR A 228 -0.27 -4.63 13.80
N ASP A 229 -0.37 -5.84 13.25
CA ASP A 229 -1.57 -6.68 13.16
C ASP A 229 -2.78 -5.90 12.61
N LYS A 230 -2.68 -5.46 11.35
CA LYS A 230 -3.74 -4.73 10.65
C LYS A 230 -4.10 -5.41 9.34
N SER A 231 -5.39 -5.70 9.15
CA SER A 231 -5.97 -6.12 7.87
C SER A 231 -6.36 -4.93 6.97
N SER A 232 -6.28 -3.69 7.50
CA SER A 232 -6.51 -2.46 6.76
C SER A 232 -5.78 -1.30 7.41
N ILE A 233 -5.23 -0.41 6.58
CA ILE A 233 -4.52 0.80 7.04
C ILE A 233 -4.99 2.01 6.24
N THR A 234 -4.83 3.20 6.83
CA THR A 234 -5.17 4.47 6.18
C THR A 234 -3.98 5.41 6.21
N GLY A 235 -3.67 6.00 5.06
CA GLY A 235 -2.78 7.13 4.88
C GLY A 235 -3.57 8.38 4.51
N THR A 236 -2.91 9.55 4.49
CA THR A 236 -3.51 10.81 4.08
C THR A 236 -2.63 11.47 3.04
N TYR A 237 -3.22 11.85 1.92
CA TYR A 237 -2.63 12.73 0.92
C TYR A 237 -3.25 14.10 1.03
N THR A 238 -2.44 15.15 1.19
CA THR A 238 -2.88 16.56 1.17
C THR A 238 -2.53 17.17 -0.18
N VAL A 239 -3.52 17.73 -0.87
CA VAL A 239 -3.34 18.34 -2.20
C VAL A 239 -2.38 19.53 -2.11
N ALA A 240 -1.30 19.48 -2.88
CA ALA A 240 -0.31 20.56 -2.95
C ALA A 240 -0.49 21.41 -4.20
N VAL A 241 0.27 22.54 -4.25
CA VAL A 241 0.29 23.41 -5.43
C VAL A 241 0.85 22.67 -6.63
N ASN A 242 0.18 22.79 -7.78
CA ASN A 242 0.45 22.14 -9.06
C ASN A 242 0.13 20.63 -9.10
N ASP A 243 -0.49 20.06 -8.08
CA ASP A 243 -1.04 18.71 -8.17
C ASP A 243 -2.28 18.71 -9.07
N THR A 244 -2.35 17.79 -10.01
CA THR A 244 -3.50 17.66 -10.92
C THR A 244 -3.79 16.21 -11.25
N SER A 245 -5.05 15.80 -11.15
CA SER A 245 -5.49 14.51 -11.64
C SER A 245 -6.97 14.54 -12.04
N ASN A 246 -7.28 14.00 -13.20
CA ASN A 246 -8.68 13.85 -13.62
C ASN A 246 -9.39 12.67 -12.91
N ASN A 247 -8.61 11.72 -12.40
CA ASN A 247 -9.05 10.62 -11.57
C ASN A 247 -7.84 10.12 -10.78
N LEU A 248 -7.79 10.46 -9.50
CA LEU A 248 -6.67 10.11 -8.63
C LEU A 248 -6.56 8.60 -8.48
N ASP A 249 -5.40 8.06 -8.82
CA ASP A 249 -5.08 6.65 -8.64
C ASP A 249 -3.64 6.50 -8.13
N HIS A 250 -3.30 5.31 -7.63
CA HIS A 250 -1.93 4.98 -7.31
C HIS A 250 -1.22 4.42 -8.57
N THR A 251 0.05 4.73 -8.70
CA THR A 251 0.91 4.20 -9.77
C THR A 251 1.82 3.10 -9.27
N SER A 252 2.15 3.10 -7.98
CA SER A 252 2.93 2.04 -7.33
C SER A 252 2.67 2.01 -5.82
N ILE A 253 2.85 0.83 -5.25
CA ILE A 253 2.94 0.60 -3.81
C ILE A 253 4.26 -0.14 -3.58
N ALA A 254 5.05 0.27 -2.59
CA ALA A 254 6.36 -0.32 -2.30
C ALA A 254 6.76 -0.09 -0.84
N LEU A 255 7.72 -0.87 -0.35
CA LEU A 255 8.35 -0.61 0.94
C LEU A 255 9.34 0.55 0.82
N GLY A 256 9.32 1.45 1.79
CA GLY A 256 10.27 2.54 1.95
C GLY A 256 11.33 2.21 3.02
N GLY A 257 12.58 2.63 2.76
CA GLY A 257 13.71 2.38 3.66
C GLY A 257 14.05 0.90 3.79
N SER A 258 14.28 0.45 5.02
CA SER A 258 14.51 -0.96 5.38
C SER A 258 13.25 -1.67 5.87
N GLY A 259 12.08 -1.21 5.44
CA GLY A 259 10.79 -1.74 5.85
C GLY A 259 10.61 -3.22 5.55
N THR A 260 9.91 -3.92 6.42
CA THR A 260 9.46 -5.30 6.21
C THR A 260 7.97 -5.36 6.49
N LEU A 261 7.20 -5.89 5.53
CA LEU A 261 5.76 -6.11 5.69
C LEU A 261 5.52 -7.62 5.70
N LYS A 262 5.00 -8.13 6.82
CA LYS A 262 4.85 -9.57 7.06
C LYS A 262 3.53 -9.88 7.75
N ASP A 263 3.00 -11.09 7.47
CA ASP A 263 1.93 -11.72 8.23
C ASP A 263 2.44 -12.37 9.53
N GLY A 264 1.56 -13.10 10.22
CA GLY A 264 1.88 -13.87 11.43
C GLY A 264 2.79 -15.08 11.20
N GLY A 265 2.84 -15.61 9.99
CA GLY A 265 3.74 -16.68 9.54
C GLY A 265 5.13 -16.19 9.14
N GLY A 266 5.29 -14.87 8.97
CA GLY A 266 6.53 -14.27 8.51
C GLY A 266 6.62 -14.13 6.98
N ASN A 267 5.56 -14.47 6.22
CA ASN A 267 5.50 -14.34 4.78
C ASN A 267 5.33 -12.87 4.38
N GLN A 268 5.88 -12.51 3.22
CA GLN A 268 5.76 -11.15 2.65
C GLN A 268 4.90 -11.19 1.39
N PRO A 269 4.20 -10.09 1.03
CA PRO A 269 3.53 -9.99 -0.25
C PRO A 269 4.49 -10.25 -1.42
N GLN A 270 4.11 -11.11 -2.34
CA GLN A 270 4.86 -11.34 -3.58
C GLN A 270 4.54 -10.30 -4.66
N SER A 271 3.39 -9.64 -4.55
CA SER A 271 2.93 -8.60 -5.46
C SER A 271 2.39 -7.41 -4.67
N TRP A 272 2.71 -6.22 -5.15
CA TRP A 272 2.23 -4.95 -4.61
C TRP A 272 0.99 -4.42 -5.35
N ALA A 273 0.56 -5.10 -6.41
CA ALA A 273 -0.65 -4.74 -7.13
C ALA A 273 -1.90 -5.23 -6.37
N PRO A 274 -2.94 -4.39 -6.22
CA PRO A 274 -4.21 -4.83 -5.64
C PRO A 274 -4.83 -5.97 -6.46
N THR A 275 -5.36 -6.99 -5.78
CA THR A 275 -5.98 -8.14 -6.44
C THR A 275 -7.40 -7.86 -6.93
N ASN A 276 -8.08 -6.86 -6.34
CA ASN A 276 -9.45 -6.48 -6.73
C ASN A 276 -9.46 -5.16 -7.50
N GLN A 277 -9.42 -4.03 -6.78
CA GLN A 277 -9.62 -2.72 -7.40
C GLN A 277 -8.58 -1.70 -6.96
N THR A 278 -8.19 -0.82 -7.89
CA THR A 278 -7.35 0.35 -7.63
C THR A 278 -8.16 1.50 -7.03
N LEU A 279 -7.49 2.54 -6.53
CA LEU A 279 -8.15 3.73 -6.03
C LEU A 279 -9.04 4.37 -7.11
N GLY A 280 -8.51 4.54 -8.32
CA GLY A 280 -9.23 5.16 -9.43
C GLY A 280 -10.39 4.33 -9.98
N GLN A 281 -10.41 3.01 -9.73
CA GLN A 281 -11.55 2.14 -10.03
C GLN A 281 -12.66 2.25 -8.96
N ASN A 282 -12.26 2.49 -7.71
CA ASN A 282 -13.19 2.59 -6.58
C ASN A 282 -13.79 3.99 -6.42
N LYS A 283 -13.09 5.04 -6.88
CA LYS A 283 -13.39 6.44 -6.59
C LYS A 283 -13.23 7.31 -7.83
N ASN A 284 -14.00 8.39 -7.88
CA ASN A 284 -13.86 9.45 -8.89
C ASN A 284 -13.42 10.75 -8.19
N ILE A 285 -12.17 10.76 -7.75
CA ILE A 285 -11.54 11.89 -7.07
C ILE A 285 -10.69 12.65 -8.08
N LYS A 286 -11.00 13.93 -8.29
CA LYS A 286 -10.22 14.83 -9.14
C LYS A 286 -9.39 15.75 -8.26
N ILE A 287 -8.18 16.04 -8.71
CA ILE A 287 -7.26 16.95 -8.04
C ILE A 287 -7.06 18.18 -8.92
N ASP A 288 -7.25 19.34 -8.34
CA ASP A 288 -6.97 20.63 -8.94
C ASP A 288 -6.17 21.49 -7.96
N GLY A 289 -4.86 21.39 -8.05
CA GLY A 289 -3.89 22.16 -7.26
C GLY A 289 -3.38 23.41 -8.00
N ASN A 290 -4.00 23.79 -9.11
CA ASN A 290 -3.66 25.00 -9.81
C ASN A 290 -4.43 26.19 -9.21
N ARG A 291 -3.79 27.35 -9.19
CA ARG A 291 -4.45 28.61 -8.84
C ARG A 291 -4.72 29.40 -10.11
N PRO A 292 -5.89 30.01 -10.26
CA PRO A 292 -6.14 30.90 -11.37
C PRO A 292 -5.20 32.10 -11.33
N LYS A 293 -4.79 32.56 -12.51
CA LYS A 293 -3.94 33.74 -12.71
C LYS A 293 -4.47 34.58 -13.83
N VAL A 294 -4.03 35.82 -13.89
CA VAL A 294 -4.25 36.68 -15.10
C VAL A 294 -3.42 36.08 -16.23
N LEU A 295 -4.08 35.82 -17.36
CA LEU A 295 -3.44 35.32 -18.57
C LEU A 295 -3.02 36.50 -19.48
N LYS A 296 -3.92 37.46 -19.64
CA LYS A 296 -3.71 38.69 -20.44
C LYS A 296 -4.85 39.69 -20.25
N ILE A 297 -4.62 40.92 -20.70
CA ILE A 297 -5.63 41.97 -20.72
C ILE A 297 -5.83 42.44 -22.18
N ARG A 298 -7.09 42.60 -22.56
CA ARG A 298 -7.47 43.09 -23.92
C ARG A 298 -8.63 44.05 -23.86
N SER A 299 -8.93 44.63 -25.03
CA SER A 299 -10.17 45.33 -25.35
C SER A 299 -10.78 44.77 -26.63
N SER A 300 -12.09 44.85 -26.75
CA SER A 300 -12.79 44.59 -28.02
C SER A 300 -12.73 45.78 -28.98
N LYS A 301 -12.23 46.96 -28.54
CA LYS A 301 -12.02 48.12 -29.39
C LYS A 301 -10.75 47.96 -30.23
N PRO A 302 -10.75 48.40 -31.48
CA PRO A 302 -9.55 48.48 -32.33
C PRO A 302 -8.59 49.57 -31.85
N ALA A 303 -7.38 49.58 -32.40
CA ALA A 303 -6.48 50.72 -32.30
C ALA A 303 -7.15 52.00 -32.80
N GLY A 304 -6.90 53.14 -32.16
CA GLY A 304 -7.51 54.40 -32.52
C GLY A 304 -7.52 55.42 -31.39
N PHE A 305 -8.07 56.61 -31.69
CA PHE A 305 -8.21 57.70 -30.73
C PHE A 305 -9.61 57.70 -30.13
N TYR A 306 -9.66 57.79 -28.80
CA TYR A 306 -10.86 57.76 -27.99
C TYR A 306 -10.99 59.04 -27.16
N LYS A 307 -12.07 59.79 -27.37
CA LYS A 307 -12.34 61.08 -26.72
C LYS A 307 -13.24 60.91 -25.47
N VAL A 308 -13.44 62.02 -24.77
CA VAL A 308 -14.37 62.08 -23.61
C VAL A 308 -15.74 61.50 -23.99
N GLY A 309 -16.21 60.58 -23.14
CA GLY A 309 -17.48 59.87 -23.31
C GLY A 309 -17.40 58.59 -24.14
N ASP A 310 -16.30 58.34 -24.84
CA ASP A 310 -16.12 57.06 -25.54
C ASP A 310 -15.94 55.91 -24.55
N VAL A 311 -16.50 54.74 -24.87
CA VAL A 311 -16.48 53.56 -24.05
C VAL A 311 -15.46 52.57 -24.58
N ILE A 312 -14.55 52.10 -23.71
CA ILE A 312 -13.51 51.11 -23.99
C ILE A 312 -13.74 49.90 -23.06
N PRO A 313 -14.23 48.75 -23.56
CA PRO A 313 -14.36 47.55 -22.75
C PRO A 313 -12.99 47.00 -22.34
N ILE A 314 -12.73 46.86 -21.05
CA ILE A 314 -11.54 46.24 -20.50
C ILE A 314 -11.85 44.78 -20.20
N GLN A 315 -11.07 43.87 -20.78
CA GLN A 315 -11.25 42.43 -20.67
C GLN A 315 -10.02 41.81 -19.99
N ILE A 316 -10.23 41.18 -18.85
CA ILE A 316 -9.22 40.35 -18.15
C ILE A 316 -9.47 38.89 -18.49
N TYR A 317 -8.49 38.24 -19.10
CA TYR A 317 -8.49 36.81 -19.36
C TYR A 317 -7.76 36.10 -18.23
N PHE A 318 -8.30 34.99 -17.74
CA PHE A 318 -7.70 34.16 -16.73
C PHE A 318 -7.16 32.86 -17.33
N THR A 319 -6.27 32.17 -16.60
CA THR A 319 -5.73 30.88 -17.03
C THR A 319 -6.80 29.79 -17.04
N GLU A 320 -7.88 29.98 -16.30
CA GLU A 320 -9.04 29.10 -16.16
C GLU A 320 -10.30 29.86 -15.79
N ALA A 321 -11.43 29.18 -15.72
CA ALA A 321 -12.69 29.82 -15.34
C ALA A 321 -12.70 30.15 -13.84
N VAL A 322 -13.11 31.38 -13.53
CA VAL A 322 -13.15 31.89 -12.15
C VAL A 322 -14.54 32.38 -11.76
N SER A 323 -14.77 32.37 -10.45
CA SER A 323 -15.94 33.01 -9.85
C SER A 323 -15.51 34.01 -8.76
N THR A 324 -16.28 35.05 -8.57
CA THR A 324 -16.05 36.03 -7.49
C THR A 324 -17.02 35.76 -6.33
N THR A 325 -16.53 35.91 -5.10
CA THR A 325 -17.37 35.73 -3.89
C THR A 325 -18.43 36.81 -3.72
N ALA A 326 -18.25 37.95 -4.39
CA ALA A 326 -19.23 39.05 -4.46
C ALA A 326 -19.04 39.88 -5.75
N ALA A 327 -20.02 40.66 -6.09
CA ALA A 327 -19.90 41.66 -7.18
C ALA A 327 -18.98 42.80 -6.73
N ASN A 328 -18.37 43.46 -7.70
CA ASN A 328 -17.57 44.68 -7.53
C ASN A 328 -16.31 44.55 -6.67
N ILE A 329 -15.78 43.34 -6.58
CA ILE A 329 -14.55 43.08 -5.79
C ILE A 329 -13.29 43.12 -6.64
N LEU A 330 -13.36 42.73 -7.91
CA LEU A 330 -12.23 42.75 -8.84
C LEU A 330 -12.14 44.14 -9.45
N LYS A 331 -10.95 44.75 -9.42
CA LYS A 331 -10.68 46.11 -9.91
C LYS A 331 -9.41 46.13 -10.75
N ALA A 332 -9.44 46.89 -11.83
CA ALA A 332 -8.27 47.22 -12.62
C ALA A 332 -8.03 48.73 -12.56
N THR A 333 -6.84 49.16 -12.22
CA THR A 333 -6.42 50.56 -12.28
C THR A 333 -5.74 50.77 -13.61
N LEU A 334 -6.30 51.71 -14.42
CA LEU A 334 -5.78 52.06 -15.71
C LEU A 334 -4.79 53.22 -15.60
N GLU A 335 -3.73 53.25 -16.42
CA GLU A 335 -2.88 54.41 -16.60
C GLU A 335 -3.60 55.41 -17.50
N THR A 336 -4.11 56.48 -16.95
CA THR A 336 -4.87 57.51 -17.67
C THR A 336 -4.20 58.90 -17.65
N GLY A 337 -2.91 58.96 -17.32
CA GLY A 337 -2.06 60.14 -17.34
C GLY A 337 -1.97 60.87 -16.03
N SER A 338 -1.09 61.90 -15.99
CA SER A 338 -0.69 62.57 -14.77
C SER A 338 -1.63 63.70 -14.30
N THR A 339 -2.62 64.05 -15.10
CA THR A 339 -3.52 65.19 -14.82
C THR A 339 -4.67 64.80 -13.90
N ASN A 340 -5.14 63.57 -13.98
CA ASN A 340 -6.19 62.99 -13.16
C ASN A 340 -5.63 61.84 -12.29
N THR A 341 -6.37 61.46 -11.22
CA THR A 341 -6.19 60.19 -10.60
C THR A 341 -6.55 59.08 -11.60
N ASP A 342 -5.69 58.07 -11.68
CA ASP A 342 -5.90 56.91 -12.54
C ASP A 342 -7.33 56.34 -12.47
N ALA A 343 -7.89 55.96 -13.61
CA ALA A 343 -9.22 55.38 -13.65
C ALA A 343 -9.24 53.97 -13.05
N VAL A 344 -10.23 53.70 -12.22
CA VAL A 344 -10.46 52.37 -11.66
C VAL A 344 -11.71 51.76 -12.30
N VAL A 345 -11.52 50.67 -13.02
CA VAL A 345 -12.59 49.83 -13.57
C VAL A 345 -12.95 48.76 -12.54
N THR A 346 -14.21 48.75 -12.13
CA THR A 346 -14.73 47.79 -11.14
C THR A 346 -15.63 46.78 -11.81
N PHE A 347 -15.21 45.53 -11.83
CA PHE A 347 -15.90 44.46 -12.54
C PHE A 347 -17.12 43.96 -11.73
N GLY A 348 -18.19 43.60 -12.39
CA GLY A 348 -19.37 42.96 -11.84
C GLY A 348 -19.05 41.59 -11.27
N ALA A 349 -20.07 40.84 -10.86
CA ALA A 349 -19.91 39.45 -10.46
C ALA A 349 -19.43 38.61 -11.64
N ILE A 350 -18.47 37.74 -11.36
CA ILE A 350 -17.97 36.73 -12.31
C ILE A 350 -18.49 35.39 -11.83
N ASP A 351 -19.06 34.60 -12.71
CA ASP A 351 -19.58 33.29 -12.45
C ASP A 351 -19.04 32.29 -13.48
N ASN A 352 -18.14 31.42 -13.04
CA ASN A 352 -17.50 30.36 -13.84
C ASN A 352 -17.08 30.84 -15.25
N SER A 353 -16.33 31.93 -15.33
CA SER A 353 -15.90 32.55 -16.59
C SER A 353 -14.39 32.71 -16.66
N GLY A 354 -13.80 32.35 -17.80
CA GLY A 354 -12.40 32.62 -18.11
C GLY A 354 -12.12 34.10 -18.52
N ILE A 355 -13.15 34.95 -18.56
CA ILE A 355 -13.04 36.35 -18.98
C ILE A 355 -13.93 37.21 -18.11
N ALA A 356 -13.38 38.30 -17.58
CA ALA A 356 -14.11 39.39 -16.97
C ALA A 356 -14.11 40.59 -17.91
N THR A 357 -15.27 41.19 -18.16
CA THR A 357 -15.42 42.41 -19.04
C THR A 357 -16.11 43.52 -18.27
N GLN A 358 -15.55 44.72 -18.35
CA GLN A 358 -16.14 45.92 -17.78
C GLN A 358 -15.74 47.15 -18.58
N ASP A 359 -16.70 48.08 -18.75
CA ASP A 359 -16.50 49.30 -19.53
C ASP A 359 -15.73 50.34 -18.73
N TYR A 360 -14.75 50.96 -19.40
CA TYR A 360 -14.12 52.20 -19.03
C TYR A 360 -14.68 53.31 -19.93
N THR A 361 -15.18 54.40 -19.37
CA THR A 361 -15.59 55.57 -20.10
C THR A 361 -14.52 56.66 -19.95
N VAL A 362 -14.01 57.15 -21.07
CA VAL A 362 -12.98 58.20 -21.10
C VAL A 362 -13.48 59.46 -20.40
N ARG A 363 -12.75 59.92 -19.39
CA ARG A 363 -13.09 61.10 -18.58
C ARG A 363 -12.36 62.34 -19.10
N THR A 364 -12.88 63.51 -18.78
CA THR A 364 -12.17 64.78 -19.05
C THR A 364 -10.78 64.77 -18.39
N ASN A 365 -9.76 65.18 -19.15
CA ASN A 365 -8.34 65.20 -18.80
C ASN A 365 -7.66 63.81 -18.66
N ASP A 366 -8.31 62.72 -19.00
CA ASP A 366 -7.61 61.44 -19.20
C ASP A 366 -6.77 61.56 -20.49
N LEU A 367 -5.46 61.28 -20.38
CA LEU A 367 -4.54 61.38 -21.52
C LEU A 367 -3.49 60.29 -21.46
N ASN A 368 -3.56 59.35 -22.40
CA ASN A 368 -2.55 58.29 -22.50
C ASN A 368 -2.40 57.83 -23.95
N PRO A 369 -1.17 57.85 -24.54
CA PRO A 369 -0.92 57.43 -25.91
C PRO A 369 -1.03 55.92 -26.13
N ALA A 370 -0.98 55.11 -25.07
CA ALA A 370 -1.10 53.65 -25.14
C ALA A 370 -1.72 53.14 -23.82
N LEU A 371 -3.05 53.11 -23.79
CA LEU A 371 -3.80 52.74 -22.57
C LEU A 371 -3.33 51.39 -22.05
N THR A 372 -2.95 51.34 -20.78
CA THR A 372 -2.46 50.14 -20.09
C THR A 372 -3.10 49.98 -18.71
N VAL A 373 -3.01 48.81 -18.13
CA VAL A 373 -3.48 48.50 -16.77
C VAL A 373 -2.28 48.49 -15.83
N ASN A 374 -2.26 49.39 -14.85
CA ASN A 374 -1.19 49.48 -13.86
C ASN A 374 -1.26 48.36 -12.82
N SER A 375 -2.46 47.99 -12.39
CA SER A 375 -2.65 46.96 -11.37
C SER A 375 -4.02 46.30 -11.41
N ILE A 376 -4.06 45.06 -10.88
CA ILE A 376 -5.30 44.34 -10.60
C ILE A 376 -5.37 44.10 -9.09
N ALA A 377 -6.52 44.42 -8.49
CA ALA A 377 -6.77 44.27 -7.09
C ALA A 377 -8.08 43.54 -6.80
N VAL A 378 -8.14 42.85 -5.66
CA VAL A 378 -9.36 42.23 -5.12
C VAL A 378 -9.65 42.89 -3.77
N SER A 379 -10.87 43.40 -3.59
CA SER A 379 -11.25 44.20 -2.42
C SER A 379 -11.41 43.36 -1.14
N GLY A 380 -10.91 43.89 -0.07
CA GLY A 380 -11.20 43.63 1.36
C GLY A 380 -11.69 42.23 1.77
N GLY A 381 -10.81 41.22 1.83
CA GLY A 381 -11.15 39.89 2.33
C GLY A 381 -12.02 39.03 1.41
N GLN A 382 -12.35 39.57 0.21
CA GLN A 382 -13.08 38.85 -0.84
C GLN A 382 -12.10 38.05 -1.73
N ARG A 383 -12.61 37.14 -2.53
CA ARG A 383 -11.80 36.21 -3.31
C ARG A 383 -12.29 36.07 -4.76
N VAL A 384 -11.34 35.78 -5.62
CA VAL A 384 -11.55 35.25 -6.96
C VAL A 384 -11.03 33.83 -6.93
N ASN A 385 -11.91 32.86 -7.13
CA ASN A 385 -11.59 31.45 -7.04
C ASN A 385 -11.87 30.75 -8.38
N ASP A 386 -11.14 29.66 -8.64
CA ASP A 386 -11.53 28.70 -9.67
C ASP A 386 -12.75 27.86 -9.23
N GLN A 387 -13.10 26.87 -10.05
CA GLN A 387 -14.25 25.99 -9.79
C GLN A 387 -13.98 25.00 -8.64
N ALA A 388 -12.71 24.62 -8.38
CA ALA A 388 -12.32 23.79 -7.25
C ALA A 388 -12.30 24.58 -5.94
N GLY A 389 -12.21 25.92 -6.01
CA GLY A 389 -12.13 26.82 -4.87
C GLY A 389 -10.72 27.28 -4.53
N ASN A 390 -9.71 27.09 -5.42
CA ASN A 390 -8.39 27.68 -5.24
C ASN A 390 -8.45 29.19 -5.47
N GLU A 391 -7.90 29.96 -4.55
CA GLU A 391 -7.88 31.42 -4.61
C GLU A 391 -6.80 31.94 -5.58
N MET A 392 -7.14 32.93 -6.41
CA MET A 392 -6.20 33.72 -7.19
C MET A 392 -5.35 34.60 -6.28
N THR A 393 -4.19 34.10 -5.85
CA THR A 393 -3.25 34.84 -4.99
C THR A 393 -2.32 35.75 -5.78
N ASP A 394 -1.95 35.36 -7.01
CA ASP A 394 -1.13 36.13 -7.94
C ASP A 394 -2.03 36.91 -8.89
N LYS A 395 -1.96 38.26 -8.79
CA LYS A 395 -2.72 39.21 -9.59
C LYS A 395 -1.83 39.97 -10.56
N SER A 396 -0.57 39.57 -10.72
CA SER A 396 0.39 40.18 -11.63
C SER A 396 -0.09 40.03 -13.10
N ILE A 397 0.14 41.04 -13.87
CA ILE A 397 -0.09 41.01 -15.31
C ILE A 397 1.19 40.45 -15.93
N PRO A 398 1.12 39.35 -16.71
CA PRO A 398 2.33 38.79 -17.33
C PRO A 398 2.98 39.76 -18.29
N THR A 399 4.31 39.77 -18.34
CA THR A 399 5.10 40.64 -19.26
C THR A 399 4.69 40.37 -20.69
N GLY A 400 4.43 41.45 -21.45
CA GLY A 400 3.98 41.38 -22.84
C GLY A 400 2.53 40.94 -23.00
N LYS A 401 1.70 41.02 -21.93
CA LYS A 401 0.29 40.61 -21.91
C LYS A 401 -0.66 41.69 -21.40
N ASN A 402 -0.17 42.92 -21.25
CA ASN A 402 -1.01 44.05 -20.89
C ASN A 402 -1.80 44.54 -22.09
N LEU A 403 -2.75 45.44 -21.87
CA LEU A 403 -3.62 46.02 -22.92
C LEU A 403 -2.81 46.65 -24.06
N ALA A 404 -1.80 47.49 -23.74
CA ALA A 404 -0.92 48.11 -24.72
C ALA A 404 -0.01 47.12 -25.48
N ASP A 405 0.28 45.96 -24.90
CA ASP A 405 1.06 44.89 -25.56
C ASP A 405 0.20 44.08 -26.54
N GLU A 406 -1.07 43.85 -26.18
CA GLU A 406 -2.00 42.99 -26.92
C GLU A 406 -2.77 43.76 -28.02
N ILE A 407 -2.96 45.08 -27.83
CA ILE A 407 -3.55 46.00 -28.80
C ILE A 407 -2.73 47.29 -28.78
N VAL A 408 -1.85 47.45 -29.75
CA VAL A 408 -1.05 48.67 -29.90
C VAL A 408 -1.96 49.84 -30.24
N ASP A 409 -1.75 50.99 -29.57
CA ASP A 409 -2.32 52.28 -29.90
C ASP A 409 -3.83 52.49 -29.61
N ILE A 410 -4.33 52.03 -28.46
CA ILE A 410 -5.53 52.65 -27.88
C ILE A 410 -5.11 53.98 -27.26
N TYR A 411 -5.32 55.06 -27.99
CA TYR A 411 -4.97 56.40 -27.58
C TYR A 411 -6.18 57.07 -26.90
N VAL A 412 -6.01 57.41 -25.62
CA VAL A 412 -7.04 58.14 -24.87
C VAL A 412 -6.70 59.60 -24.88
N ASP A 413 -7.62 60.43 -25.41
CA ASP A 413 -7.51 61.89 -25.43
C ASP A 413 -8.79 62.50 -24.84
N GLY A 414 -8.77 62.70 -23.53
CA GLY A 414 -9.83 63.40 -22.81
C GLY A 414 -9.55 64.88 -22.59
N VAL A 415 -8.51 65.41 -23.20
CA VAL A 415 -8.17 66.82 -23.12
C VAL A 415 -8.99 67.62 -24.13
N LEU A 416 -9.86 68.49 -23.63
CA LEU A 416 -10.64 69.35 -24.48
C LEU A 416 -9.74 70.49 -25.02
N PRO A 417 -9.85 70.83 -26.32
CA PRO A 417 -9.12 71.97 -26.83
C PRO A 417 -9.53 73.24 -26.09
N VAL A 418 -8.57 73.95 -25.60
CA VAL A 418 -8.80 75.26 -24.95
C VAL A 418 -8.52 76.39 -25.94
N ASP A 419 -9.43 77.38 -25.97
CA ASP A 419 -9.14 78.60 -26.56
C ASP A 419 -8.09 79.39 -25.74
N ASP A 420 -6.88 79.44 -26.24
CA ASP A 420 -5.76 80.18 -25.59
C ASP A 420 -5.85 81.71 -25.77
N GLY A 421 -6.96 82.19 -26.30
CA GLY A 421 -7.18 83.62 -26.55
C GLY A 421 -6.36 84.19 -27.70
N THR A 422 -5.64 83.38 -28.49
CA THR A 422 -4.91 83.83 -29.66
C THR A 422 -5.92 84.11 -30.82
N ALA A 423 -6.12 85.34 -31.11
CA ALA A 423 -7.00 85.72 -32.19
C ALA A 423 -6.56 85.11 -33.53
N ILE A 424 -7.39 84.25 -34.09
CA ILE A 424 -7.14 83.71 -35.41
C ILE A 424 -7.35 84.88 -36.42
N THR A 425 -6.26 85.47 -36.86
CA THR A 425 -6.32 86.47 -37.92
C THR A 425 -6.45 85.75 -39.25
N MET A 426 -7.67 85.76 -39.80
CA MET A 426 -7.89 85.27 -41.15
C MET A 426 -7.49 86.39 -42.17
N THR A 427 -6.39 86.19 -42.82
CA THR A 427 -6.01 87.04 -43.95
C THR A 427 -6.67 86.51 -45.24
N THR A 428 -7.63 87.28 -45.77
CA THR A 428 -8.25 87.00 -47.06
C THR A 428 -7.34 87.44 -48.19
N LYS A 429 -6.90 86.53 -49.02
CA LYS A 429 -6.29 86.84 -50.32
C LYS A 429 -7.42 86.88 -51.34
N GLY A 430 -7.97 88.08 -51.59
CA GLY A 430 -8.93 88.33 -52.69
C GLY A 430 -10.41 88.08 -52.36
N GLY A 431 -10.92 88.72 -51.34
CA GLY A 431 -12.33 89.05 -51.22
C GLY A 431 -13.39 87.97 -50.96
N ASN A 432 -13.06 86.72 -50.80
CA ASN A 432 -14.02 85.68 -50.42
C ASN A 432 -13.61 84.98 -49.11
N VAL A 433 -14.44 85.12 -48.11
CA VAL A 433 -14.33 84.39 -46.88
C VAL A 433 -14.86 82.96 -47.11
N VAL A 434 -13.97 82.00 -47.14
CA VAL A 434 -14.36 80.56 -47.04
C VAL A 434 -14.35 80.21 -45.55
N ALA A 435 -15.53 80.04 -45.00
CA ALA A 435 -15.66 79.51 -43.68
C ALA A 435 -15.32 77.98 -43.73
N ASP A 436 -14.10 77.63 -43.37
CA ASP A 436 -13.79 76.21 -43.12
C ASP A 436 -14.48 75.78 -41.83
N LYS A 437 -15.49 74.95 -41.96
CA LYS A 437 -16.07 74.23 -40.83
C LYS A 437 -15.11 73.13 -40.48
N TYR A 438 -14.42 73.26 -39.36
CA TYR A 438 -13.83 72.13 -38.68
C TYR A 438 -14.95 71.42 -37.88
N ASN A 439 -15.28 70.19 -38.32
CA ASN A 439 -16.06 69.21 -37.52
C ASN A 439 -15.14 68.51 -36.63
#